data_9389f6812c02e73bcbe2f589aa08908f
#
_entry.id   9389f6812c02e73bcbe2f589aa08908f
#
_cell.length_a   1.000
_cell.length_b   1.000
_cell.length_c   1.000
_cell.angle_alpha   90.00
_cell.angle_beta   90.00
_cell.angle_gamma   90.00
#
_symmetry.space_group_name_H-M   'P 1'
#
loop_
_entity.id
_entity.type
_entity.pdbx_description
1 polymer ?
#
loop_
_entity_poly.entity_id
_entity_poly.type
_entity_poly.pdbx_seq_one_letter_code
_entity_poly.pdbx_strand_id
1 'polypeptide(L)'
;MTLNNFLEAVAEKLVGLWPDRHVFVNEIPKDSDGNFFVGIIEVTQEKKLDRRRRRHVQIEVLYFLASKDNLDFNEWSEKMLDEFESLTVVETESRSRLVRLTNVTARKDDDSRVYQFLFDADFYFVITPEVIPTMYYLDQDNTIRSEVIE
;
A
#
# COMPACT_ATOMS: atom_id res chain seq x y z
N MET A 1 10.47 -1.12 -1.45
CA MET A 1 9.01 -1.21 -1.68
C MET A 1 8.38 0.16 -1.46
N THR A 2 7.60 0.64 -2.40
CA THR A 2 6.93 1.94 -2.34
C THR A 2 5.41 1.76 -2.34
N LEU A 3 4.69 2.83 -2.00
CA LEU A 3 3.23 2.83 -2.07
C LEU A 3 2.72 2.59 -3.50
N ASN A 4 3.43 3.12 -4.48
CA ASN A 4 3.08 2.88 -5.89
C ASN A 4 3.27 1.42 -6.29
N ASN A 5 4.28 0.75 -5.76
CA ASN A 5 4.43 -0.69 -6.00
C ASN A 5 3.21 -1.48 -5.51
N PHE A 6 2.61 -1.07 -4.39
CA PHE A 6 1.38 -1.67 -3.89
C PHE A 6 0.19 -1.43 -4.83
N LEU A 7 -0.02 -0.19 -5.25
CA LEU A 7 -1.09 0.14 -6.18
C LEU A 7 -0.97 -0.63 -7.49
N GLU A 8 0.22 -0.68 -8.05
CA GLU A 8 0.51 -1.42 -9.27
C GLU A 8 0.21 -2.91 -9.10
N ALA A 9 0.64 -3.50 -7.99
CA ALA A 9 0.38 -4.90 -7.70
C ALA A 9 -1.11 -5.23 -7.60
N VAL A 10 -1.89 -4.37 -6.94
CA VAL A 10 -3.34 -4.53 -6.84
C VAL A 10 -3.99 -4.39 -8.21
N ALA A 11 -3.60 -3.37 -8.98
CA ALA A 11 -4.13 -3.14 -10.31
C ALA A 11 -3.82 -4.30 -11.26
N GLU A 12 -2.61 -4.79 -11.26
CA GLU A 12 -2.21 -5.95 -12.08
C GLU A 12 -3.00 -7.21 -11.73
N LYS A 13 -3.21 -7.44 -10.43
CA LYS A 13 -4.00 -8.58 -9.98
C LYS A 13 -5.46 -8.48 -10.45
N LEU A 14 -6.06 -7.29 -10.36
CA LEU A 14 -7.42 -7.04 -10.83
C LEU A 14 -7.53 -7.24 -12.35
N VAL A 15 -6.57 -6.75 -13.11
CA VAL A 15 -6.54 -6.95 -14.58
C VAL A 15 -6.38 -8.43 -14.92
N GLY A 16 -5.60 -9.16 -14.16
CA GLY A 16 -5.45 -10.61 -14.34
C GLY A 16 -6.74 -11.39 -14.07
N LEU A 17 -7.51 -10.97 -13.07
CA LEU A 17 -8.78 -11.61 -12.70
C LEU A 17 -9.94 -11.21 -13.62
N TRP A 18 -9.97 -9.96 -14.05
CA TRP A 18 -11.00 -9.41 -14.92
C TRP A 18 -10.38 -8.63 -16.09
N PRO A 19 -9.88 -9.34 -17.13
CA PRO A 19 -9.16 -8.68 -18.23
C PRO A 19 -10.02 -7.72 -19.04
N ASP A 20 -11.34 -7.90 -19.02
CA ASP A 20 -12.29 -7.09 -19.80
C ASP A 20 -12.63 -5.75 -19.13
N ARG A 21 -12.16 -5.53 -17.91
CA ARG A 21 -12.48 -4.35 -17.12
C ARG A 21 -11.26 -3.44 -16.96
N HIS A 22 -11.52 -2.14 -16.87
CA HIS A 22 -10.47 -1.16 -16.64
C HIS A 22 -10.26 -0.89 -15.16
N VAL A 23 -9.02 -0.62 -14.79
CA VAL A 23 -8.63 -0.25 -13.43
C VAL A 23 -8.08 1.17 -13.44
N PHE A 24 -8.72 2.05 -12.70
CA PHE A 24 -8.32 3.46 -12.58
C PHE A 24 -7.62 3.69 -11.24
N VAL A 25 -6.54 4.45 -11.24
CA VAL A 25 -5.77 4.76 -10.03
C VAL A 25 -5.75 6.26 -9.68
N ASN A 26 -6.10 7.13 -10.61
CA ASN A 26 -6.07 8.58 -10.39
C ASN A 26 -7.47 9.19 -10.35
N GLU A 27 -8.18 9.17 -11.46
CA GLU A 27 -9.49 9.76 -11.59
C GLU A 27 -10.54 8.72 -11.96
N ILE A 28 -11.74 8.89 -11.43
CA ILE A 28 -12.88 8.06 -11.79
C ILE A 28 -13.61 8.76 -12.94
N PRO A 29 -13.59 8.17 -14.15
CA PRO A 29 -14.34 8.75 -15.27
C PRO A 29 -15.85 8.67 -15.04
N LYS A 30 -16.62 9.53 -15.72
CA LYS A 30 -18.07 9.57 -15.60
C LYS A 30 -18.74 8.25 -16.03
N ASP A 31 -18.17 7.58 -17.01
CA ASP A 31 -18.67 6.31 -17.55
C ASP A 31 -17.82 5.13 -17.02
N SER A 32 -17.86 4.94 -15.71
CA SER A 32 -17.04 3.91 -15.03
C SER A 32 -17.80 2.61 -14.74
N ASP A 33 -18.98 2.41 -15.32
CA ASP A 33 -19.79 1.20 -15.08
C ASP A 33 -19.01 -0.08 -15.44
N GLY A 34 -18.98 -1.00 -14.50
CA GLY A 34 -18.27 -2.26 -14.64
C GLY A 34 -16.76 -2.18 -14.46
N ASN A 35 -16.22 -1.03 -14.10
CA ASN A 35 -14.78 -0.82 -13.92
C ASN A 35 -14.39 -0.68 -12.45
N PHE A 36 -13.10 -0.71 -12.19
CA PHE A 36 -12.54 -0.61 -10.84
C PHE A 36 -11.75 0.67 -10.64
N PHE A 37 -11.75 1.14 -9.42
CA PHE A 37 -10.82 2.16 -8.94
C PHE A 37 -10.03 1.61 -7.76
N VAL A 38 -8.73 1.86 -7.73
CA VAL A 38 -7.85 1.45 -6.64
C VAL A 38 -7.21 2.69 -6.03
N GLY A 39 -7.28 2.82 -4.72
CA GLY A 39 -6.69 3.93 -4.01
C GLY A 39 -6.18 3.54 -2.64
N ILE A 40 -5.22 4.30 -2.16
CA ILE A 40 -4.75 4.20 -0.78
C ILE A 40 -5.54 5.20 0.05
N ILE A 41 -6.20 4.72 1.11
CA ILE A 41 -7.01 5.55 2.01
C ILE A 41 -6.14 6.15 3.09
N GLU A 42 -5.32 5.34 3.72
CA GLU A 42 -4.54 5.74 4.89
C GLU A 42 -3.21 5.02 4.91
N VAL A 43 -2.18 5.75 5.32
CA VAL A 43 -0.84 5.21 5.56
C VAL A 43 -0.37 5.68 6.91
N THR A 44 0.01 4.75 7.76
CA THR A 44 0.66 5.05 9.04
C THR A 44 2.05 4.46 9.06
N GLN A 45 2.95 5.09 9.78
CA GLN A 45 4.32 4.63 9.92
C GLN A 45 4.72 4.62 11.38
N GLU A 46 5.30 3.52 11.80
CA GLU A 46 5.80 3.31 13.15
C GLU A 46 7.30 3.10 13.13
N LYS A 47 8.00 3.82 14.02
CA LYS A 47 9.42 3.62 14.23
C LYS A 47 9.63 2.38 15.08
N LYS A 48 10.43 1.44 14.59
CA LYS A 48 10.89 0.28 15.33
C LYS A 48 12.33 0.51 15.81
N LEU A 49 12.98 -0.54 16.26
CA LEU A 49 14.36 -0.45 16.72
C LEU A 49 15.30 -0.01 15.60
N ASP A 50 16.25 0.86 15.96
CA ASP A 50 17.29 1.34 15.06
C ASP A 50 16.69 2.05 13.82
N ARG A 51 17.06 1.62 12.63
CA ARG A 51 16.64 2.18 11.35
C ARG A 51 15.42 1.50 10.77
N ARG A 52 14.82 0.58 11.49
CA ARG A 52 13.65 -0.16 11.03
C ARG A 52 12.39 0.67 11.16
N ARG A 53 11.53 0.54 10.15
CA ARG A 53 10.21 1.17 10.10
C ARG A 53 9.18 0.15 9.67
N ARG A 54 7.98 0.31 10.19
CA ARG A 54 6.79 -0.43 9.75
C ARG A 54 5.81 0.54 9.14
N ARG A 55 5.36 0.27 7.93
CA ARG A 55 4.23 0.98 7.32
C ARG A 55 3.01 0.10 7.31
N HIS A 56 1.91 0.71 7.72
CA HIS A 56 0.58 0.11 7.65
C HIS A 56 -0.20 0.89 6.60
N VAL A 57 -0.70 0.18 5.58
CA VAL A 57 -1.38 0.77 4.44
C VAL A 57 -2.78 0.21 4.36
N GLN A 58 -3.79 1.08 4.27
CA GLN A 58 -5.15 0.70 3.98
C GLN A 58 -5.48 1.03 2.54
N ILE A 59 -5.92 0.03 1.80
CA ILE A 59 -6.20 0.12 0.37
C ILE A 59 -7.67 -0.17 0.13
N GLU A 60 -8.29 0.59 -0.78
CA GLU A 60 -9.64 0.32 -1.24
C GLU A 60 -9.66 -0.04 -2.72
N VAL A 61 -10.56 -0.95 -3.06
CA VAL A 61 -10.94 -1.23 -4.43
C VAL A 61 -12.43 -0.91 -4.55
N LEU A 62 -12.76 0.02 -5.44
CA LEU A 62 -14.14 0.38 -5.72
C LEU A 62 -14.59 -0.30 -7.01
N TYR A 63 -15.76 -0.91 -6.94
CA TYR A 63 -16.41 -1.52 -8.08
C TYR A 63 -17.68 -0.74 -8.42
N PHE A 64 -17.72 -0.21 -9.62
CA PHE A 64 -18.87 0.58 -10.09
C PHE A 64 -19.82 -0.29 -10.89
N LEU A 65 -21.06 -0.40 -10.43
CA LEU A 65 -22.06 -1.21 -11.07
C LEU A 65 -23.40 -0.46 -11.14
N ALA A 66 -23.73 0.05 -12.32
CA ALA A 66 -24.94 0.85 -12.54
C ALA A 66 -26.21 0.07 -12.31
N SER A 67 -26.22 -1.24 -12.58
CA SER A 67 -27.37 -2.12 -12.40
C SER A 67 -27.73 -2.39 -10.94
N LYS A 68 -26.79 -2.19 -10.00
CA LYS A 68 -26.95 -2.51 -8.58
C LYS A 68 -27.34 -3.97 -8.33
N ASP A 69 -26.86 -4.89 -9.17
CA ASP A 69 -27.18 -6.30 -9.06
C ASP A 69 -26.44 -6.91 -7.85
N ASN A 70 -27.22 -7.36 -6.88
CA ASN A 70 -26.68 -7.96 -5.66
C ASN A 70 -26.01 -9.32 -5.93
N LEU A 71 -26.47 -10.06 -6.91
CA LEU A 71 -25.87 -11.35 -7.27
C LEU A 71 -24.48 -11.14 -7.88
N ASP A 72 -24.34 -10.17 -8.75
CA ASP A 72 -23.05 -9.80 -9.32
C ASP A 72 -22.10 -9.28 -8.25
N PHE A 73 -22.59 -8.44 -7.34
CA PHE A 73 -21.80 -7.99 -6.19
C PHE A 73 -21.32 -9.16 -5.31
N ASN A 74 -22.18 -10.11 -5.02
CA ASN A 74 -21.84 -11.26 -4.20
C ASN A 74 -20.76 -12.13 -4.87
N GLU A 75 -20.89 -12.39 -6.16
CA GLU A 75 -19.89 -13.13 -6.92
C GLU A 75 -18.53 -12.41 -6.93
N TRP A 76 -18.55 -11.10 -7.16
CA TRP A 76 -17.36 -10.28 -7.11
C TRP A 76 -16.71 -10.30 -5.73
N SER A 77 -17.51 -10.14 -4.67
CA SER A 77 -17.02 -10.15 -3.28
C SER A 77 -16.37 -11.47 -2.91
N GLU A 78 -17.00 -12.59 -3.23
CA GLU A 78 -16.43 -13.91 -2.97
C GLU A 78 -15.10 -14.11 -3.68
N LYS A 79 -15.03 -13.73 -4.95
CA LYS A 79 -13.79 -13.83 -5.71
C LYS A 79 -12.70 -12.93 -5.15
N MET A 80 -13.03 -11.71 -4.75
CA MET A 80 -12.09 -10.80 -4.11
C MET A 80 -11.57 -11.37 -2.78
N LEU A 81 -12.46 -11.91 -1.95
CA LEU A 81 -12.07 -12.52 -0.67
C LEU A 81 -11.15 -13.72 -0.86
N ASP A 82 -11.41 -14.53 -1.86
CA ASP A 82 -10.61 -15.73 -2.14
C ASP A 82 -9.22 -15.37 -2.71
N GLU A 83 -9.16 -14.37 -3.56
CA GLU A 83 -7.94 -14.02 -4.29
C GLU A 83 -7.03 -13.01 -3.56
N PHE A 84 -7.60 -12.19 -2.68
CA PHE A 84 -6.86 -11.16 -1.96
C PHE A 84 -6.50 -11.56 -0.52
N GLU A 85 -6.00 -12.76 -0.32
CA GLU A 85 -5.37 -13.17 0.94
C GLU A 85 -3.92 -12.71 1.03
N SER A 86 -3.27 -12.66 -0.11
CA SER A 86 -1.89 -12.20 -0.25
C SER A 86 -1.69 -11.49 -1.57
N LEU A 87 -0.65 -10.69 -1.64
CA LEU A 87 -0.32 -9.88 -2.80
C LEU A 87 1.17 -10.00 -3.09
N THR A 88 1.52 -10.33 -4.32
CA THR A 88 2.91 -10.30 -4.77
C THR A 88 3.23 -8.91 -5.29
N VAL A 89 4.13 -8.22 -4.60
CA VAL A 89 4.55 -6.87 -4.95
C VAL A 89 5.93 -6.91 -5.58
N VAL A 90 6.03 -6.43 -6.81
CA VAL A 90 7.30 -6.34 -7.52
C VAL A 90 7.99 -5.03 -7.15
N GLU A 91 9.15 -5.12 -6.51
CA GLU A 91 9.94 -3.96 -6.12
C GLU A 91 10.89 -3.51 -7.23
N THR A 92 11.57 -4.50 -7.85
CA THR A 92 12.49 -4.30 -8.97
C THR A 92 12.34 -5.47 -9.94
N GLU A 93 13.01 -5.42 -11.09
CA GLU A 93 13.01 -6.53 -12.08
C GLU A 93 13.44 -7.87 -11.49
N SER A 94 14.30 -7.84 -10.47
CA SER A 94 14.87 -9.04 -9.85
C SER A 94 14.33 -9.35 -8.46
N ARG A 95 13.46 -8.50 -7.91
CA ARG A 95 12.98 -8.64 -6.52
C ARG A 95 11.49 -8.43 -6.42
N SER A 96 10.83 -9.44 -5.86
CA SER A 96 9.42 -9.37 -5.49
C SER A 96 9.24 -9.82 -4.04
N ARG A 97 8.15 -9.39 -3.45
CA ARG A 97 7.82 -9.71 -2.06
C ARG A 97 6.36 -10.13 -1.98
N LEU A 98 6.11 -11.22 -1.25
CA LEU A 98 4.75 -11.64 -0.93
C LEU A 98 4.29 -10.93 0.36
N VAL A 99 3.19 -10.21 0.27
CA VAL A 99 2.61 -9.48 1.40
C VAL A 99 1.26 -10.12 1.75
N ARG A 100 1.09 -10.45 3.02
CA ARG A 100 -0.20 -10.95 3.53
C ARG A 100 -1.13 -9.77 3.77
N LEU A 101 -2.37 -9.91 3.31
CA LEU A 101 -3.41 -8.91 3.49
C LEU A 101 -4.25 -9.27 4.71
N THR A 102 -4.64 -8.24 5.47
CA THR A 102 -5.39 -8.39 6.72
C THR A 102 -6.61 -7.48 6.71
N ASN A 103 -7.53 -7.70 7.63
CA ASN A 103 -8.77 -6.90 7.79
C ASN A 103 -9.54 -6.75 6.48
N VAL A 104 -9.67 -7.85 5.75
CA VAL A 104 -10.32 -7.86 4.44
C VAL A 104 -11.83 -7.73 4.63
N THR A 105 -12.41 -6.71 4.02
CA THR A 105 -13.83 -6.39 4.17
C THR A 105 -14.43 -6.01 2.82
N ALA A 106 -15.56 -6.62 2.49
CA ALA A 106 -16.37 -6.22 1.34
C ALA A 106 -17.66 -5.58 1.85
N ARG A 107 -18.01 -4.40 1.36
CA ARG A 107 -19.25 -3.74 1.73
C ARG A 107 -19.84 -2.93 0.59
N LYS A 108 -21.14 -2.68 0.71
CA LYS A 108 -21.93 -1.95 -0.25
C LYS A 108 -22.25 -0.58 0.31
N ASP A 109 -22.10 0.45 -0.51
CA ASP A 109 -22.59 1.79 -0.19
C ASP A 109 -24.04 1.90 -0.66
N ASP A 110 -24.96 2.10 0.27
CA ASP A 110 -26.40 2.11 0.00
C ASP A 110 -26.85 3.30 -0.88
N ASP A 111 -26.16 4.43 -0.77
CA ASP A 111 -26.54 5.66 -1.48
C ASP A 111 -25.88 5.77 -2.85
N SER A 112 -24.83 5.03 -3.10
CA SER A 112 -24.09 5.05 -4.36
C SER A 112 -24.13 3.68 -5.05
N ARG A 113 -23.83 3.68 -6.34
CA ARG A 113 -23.69 2.46 -7.13
C ARG A 113 -22.29 1.89 -7.05
N VAL A 114 -21.72 1.92 -5.85
CA VAL A 114 -20.34 1.58 -5.60
C VAL A 114 -20.27 0.49 -4.54
N TYR A 115 -19.50 -0.53 -4.85
CA TYR A 115 -19.15 -1.58 -3.92
C TYR A 115 -17.70 -1.36 -3.49
N GLN A 116 -17.43 -1.53 -2.21
CA GLN A 116 -16.12 -1.26 -1.63
C GLN A 116 -15.50 -2.53 -1.07
N PHE A 117 -14.26 -2.75 -1.44
CA PHE A 117 -13.41 -3.79 -0.88
C PHE A 117 -12.22 -3.13 -0.20
N LEU A 118 -12.06 -3.39 1.10
CA LEU A 118 -11.03 -2.81 1.93
C LEU A 118 -10.08 -3.88 2.42
N PHE A 119 -8.82 -3.59 2.46
CA PHE A 119 -7.82 -4.44 3.09
C PHE A 119 -6.62 -3.65 3.57
N ASP A 120 -5.93 -4.23 4.54
CA ASP A 120 -4.74 -3.65 5.14
C ASP A 120 -3.52 -4.48 4.77
N ALA A 121 -2.39 -3.81 4.63
CA ALA A 121 -1.10 -4.44 4.41
C ALA A 121 -0.05 -3.78 5.29
N ASP A 122 0.82 -4.60 5.86
CA ASP A 122 1.98 -4.14 6.63
C ASP A 122 3.26 -4.51 5.92
N PHE A 123 4.20 -3.60 5.89
CA PHE A 123 5.53 -3.93 5.45
C PHE A 123 6.61 -3.22 6.26
N TYR A 124 7.76 -3.87 6.34
CA TYR A 124 8.91 -3.40 7.07
C TYR A 124 10.02 -2.98 6.11
N PHE A 125 10.70 -1.92 6.43
CA PHE A 125 11.85 -1.47 5.66
C PHE A 125 12.89 -0.83 6.58
N VAL A 126 14.10 -0.64 6.04
CA VAL A 126 15.22 -0.04 6.75
C VAL A 126 15.54 1.29 6.09
N ILE A 127 15.62 2.35 6.89
CA ILE A 127 16.03 3.67 6.41
C ILE A 127 17.54 3.67 6.22
N THR A 128 17.99 4.16 5.06
CA THR A 128 19.41 4.40 4.81
C THR A 128 19.86 5.57 5.67
N PRO A 129 20.90 5.40 6.53
CA PRO A 129 21.38 6.48 7.37
C PRO A 129 22.01 7.60 6.53
N GLU A 130 21.88 8.84 7.02
CA GLU A 130 22.66 9.94 6.49
C GLU A 130 24.14 9.65 6.73
N VAL A 131 24.98 10.13 5.82
CA VAL A 131 26.44 10.08 6.02
C VAL A 131 26.79 11.05 7.13
N ILE A 132 27.02 10.51 8.33
CA ILE A 132 27.43 11.30 9.47
C ILE A 132 28.91 11.66 9.28
N PRO A 133 29.32 12.92 9.57
CA PRO A 133 30.74 13.26 9.61
C PRO A 133 31.51 12.32 10.50
N THR A 134 32.65 11.89 10.04
CA THR A 134 33.50 10.93 10.76
C THR A 134 33.92 11.45 12.12
N MET A 135 34.23 10.53 13.05
CA MET A 135 34.70 10.81 14.41
C MET A 135 35.91 11.75 14.49
N TYR A 136 36.48 12.07 13.37
CA TYR A 136 37.64 12.92 13.19
C TYR A 136 37.52 14.30 13.86
N TYR A 137 36.31 14.83 13.99
CA TYR A 137 36.04 16.14 14.58
C TYR A 137 35.86 16.12 16.11
N LEU A 138 35.67 14.97 16.72
CA LEU A 138 35.46 14.87 18.15
C LEU A 138 36.76 15.02 18.96
N ASP A 139 37.91 14.70 18.39
CA ASP A 139 39.20 14.83 19.05
C ASP A 139 39.62 16.31 19.29
N GLN A 140 39.14 17.20 18.43
CA GLN A 140 39.40 18.64 18.57
C GLN A 140 38.68 19.26 19.76
N ASP A 141 37.48 18.81 20.06
CA ASP A 141 36.70 19.31 21.19
C ASP A 141 37.31 18.90 22.55
N ASN A 142 37.89 17.73 22.59
CA ASN A 142 38.59 17.25 23.81
C ASN A 142 39.85 18.07 24.10
N THR A 143 40.55 18.49 23.10
CA THR A 143 41.76 19.32 23.27
C THR A 143 41.40 20.70 23.82
N ILE A 144 40.31 21.30 23.36
CA ILE A 144 39.82 22.59 23.84
C ILE A 144 39.38 22.50 25.31
N ARG A 145 38.75 21.44 25.70
CA ARG A 145 38.32 21.22 27.09
C ARG A 145 39.51 21.08 28.08
N SER A 146 40.56 20.43 27.69
CA SER A 146 41.71 20.30 28.53
C SER A 146 42.47 21.60 28.77
N GLU A 147 42.43 22.52 27.82
CA GLU A 147 42.99 23.86 27.99
C GLU A 147 42.17 24.76 28.91
N VAL A 148 40.85 24.59 28.94
CA VAL A 148 39.94 25.40 29.78
C VAL A 148 39.99 24.94 31.25
N ILE A 149 40.33 23.70 31.54
CA ILE A 149 40.38 23.13 32.89
C ILE A 149 41.69 23.51 33.62
N GLU A 150 42.72 23.83 32.91
CA GLU A 150 43.96 24.36 33.48
C GLU A 150 43.84 25.84 33.85
#